data_cf8d83bb2d50c8eb9b1b3d180622a657
#
_entry.id   cf8d83bb2d50c8eb9b1b3d180622a657
#
_cell.length_a   1.000
_cell.length_b   1.000
_cell.length_c   1.000
_cell.angle_alpha   90.00
_cell.angle_beta   90.00
_cell.angle_gamma   90.00
#
_symmetry.space_group_name_H-M   'P 1'
#
loop_
_entity.id
_entity.type
_entity.pdbx_description
1 polymer ?
#
loop_
_entity_poly.entity_id
_entity_poly.type
_entity_poly.pdbx_seq_one_letter_code
_entity_poly.pdbx_strand_id
1 'polypeptide(L)'
;FIGDTPFSYTIIKLVNDFGKTKSVEITDKAYPEFGYAYTNVREKVSKLQVIFTSPEKINVSEISYSNKANFNGYRMAFFALVIFLGLILIFEREIYLKKVQIFYLIFALGFGSLIIMASGPVSTTWDEEVHYNSIYTLNFHQKVNWNEASKLNCTREAPVANTREELKMLNKYMNNISNNALKQQKPVGLINKGYIVYLPMIVSYHICEAIGLPYTMQYTIGRFGNLIFCALLNCFVIYVARRKKLLVATLALMPTLLFQASLYTYDGVIFACMNLGFVLWMNLMDDTNNDKETTWKQIAIVAVLLGIGCIAKPVYFPVMILMVPILWKIIKDRVKESANGKRTIVLIAVAVIAVCMVMALISMRHVIINLLHGNSGYGGDTRGGNTGIIGQLVSIIKHPIAFIKMFIHEIFTFDNFRNFGDKTKNQFLPSNLMFLNLYGLGMLKDAWSFVLLPVLAMLFLTNTDDEQNEPKNIKTIRVVNGITVVCSMALVWLAMYLAFTPIGADAIEGVQARYFIPLLLPAAYTLWNNRIQIKVSKQRYYQIVLGAALALAGVCFYQTLILGRLM
;
A
#
# COMPACT_ATOMS: atom_id res chain seq x y z
N PHE A 1 -5.90 21.30 31.17
CA PHE A 1 -7.31 20.97 31.40
C PHE A 1 -7.46 19.66 32.17
N ILE A 2 -8.60 19.48 32.80
CA ILE A 2 -8.99 18.28 33.56
C ILE A 2 -10.38 17.87 33.04
N GLY A 3 -10.56 16.61 32.69
CA GLY A 3 -11.81 16.01 32.25
C GLY A 3 -11.65 14.49 32.19
N ASP A 4 -12.74 13.76 32.14
CA ASP A 4 -12.73 12.28 32.15
C ASP A 4 -12.88 11.67 30.75
N THR A 5 -13.37 12.46 29.79
CA THR A 5 -13.57 12.03 28.42
C THR A 5 -12.87 12.94 27.40
N PRO A 6 -12.44 12.40 26.24
CA PRO A 6 -11.93 13.21 25.16
C PRO A 6 -12.98 14.23 24.68
N PHE A 7 -12.54 15.45 24.41
CA PHE A 7 -13.40 16.51 23.89
C PHE A 7 -12.78 17.19 22.67
N SER A 8 -13.62 17.82 21.86
CA SER A 8 -13.17 18.56 20.69
C SER A 8 -13.01 20.04 21.03
N TYR A 9 -12.02 20.68 20.40
CA TYR A 9 -11.88 22.12 20.42
C TYR A 9 -11.66 22.66 19.01
N THR A 10 -12.21 23.82 18.74
CA THR A 10 -12.08 24.49 17.44
C THR A 10 -11.42 25.84 17.65
N ILE A 11 -10.35 26.08 16.90
CA ILE A 11 -9.69 27.37 16.85
C ILE A 11 -10.14 28.06 15.55
N ILE A 12 -10.84 29.18 15.71
CA ILE A 12 -11.21 30.07 14.61
C ILE A 12 -10.16 31.17 14.54
N LYS A 13 -9.47 31.28 13.41
CA LYS A 13 -8.45 32.30 13.18
C LYS A 13 -8.87 33.23 12.05
N LEU A 14 -8.68 34.54 12.26
CA LEU A 14 -8.83 35.55 11.21
C LEU A 14 -7.46 35.86 10.61
N VAL A 15 -7.31 35.54 9.34
CA VAL A 15 -6.07 35.70 8.58
C VAL A 15 -6.26 36.77 7.52
N ASN A 16 -5.24 37.60 7.32
CA ASN A 16 -5.23 38.53 6.20
C ASN A 16 -4.62 37.86 4.96
N ASP A 17 -5.46 37.56 3.98
CA ASP A 17 -5.06 36.95 2.71
C ASP A 17 -5.17 37.99 1.60
N PHE A 18 -4.01 38.53 1.20
CA PHE A 18 -3.92 39.61 0.17
C PHE A 18 -4.89 40.77 0.38
N GLY A 19 -4.97 41.29 1.61
CA GLY A 19 -5.82 42.44 1.95
C GLY A 19 -7.29 42.07 2.27
N LYS A 20 -7.67 40.82 2.16
CA LYS A 20 -9.00 40.33 2.58
C LYS A 20 -8.89 39.51 3.88
N THR A 21 -9.75 39.81 4.84
CA THR A 21 -9.84 39.02 6.06
C THR A 21 -10.61 37.74 5.78
N LYS A 22 -9.98 36.59 6.04
CA LYS A 22 -10.57 35.26 5.89
C LYS A 22 -10.64 34.57 7.24
N SER A 23 -11.77 33.94 7.53
CA SER A 23 -11.92 33.04 8.68
C SER A 23 -11.47 31.63 8.29
N VAL A 24 -10.59 31.03 9.10
CA VAL A 24 -10.14 29.65 8.92
C VAL A 24 -10.34 28.93 10.25
N GLU A 25 -10.92 27.76 10.20
CA GLU A 25 -11.21 26.91 11.35
C GLU A 25 -10.26 25.71 11.40
N ILE A 26 -9.74 25.42 12.58
CA ILE A 26 -8.95 24.22 12.89
C ILE A 26 -9.65 23.51 14.04
N THR A 27 -10.18 22.32 13.77
CA THR A 27 -10.78 21.47 14.81
C THR A 27 -9.84 20.33 15.15
N ASP A 28 -9.64 20.11 16.46
CA ASP A 28 -8.79 19.05 16.97
C ASP A 28 -9.41 18.46 18.25
N LYS A 29 -8.86 17.34 18.73
CA LYS A 29 -9.33 16.66 19.94
C LYS A 29 -8.31 16.81 21.07
N ALA A 30 -8.81 17.00 22.27
CA ALA A 30 -8.04 17.00 23.50
C ALA A 30 -8.33 15.70 24.28
N TYR A 31 -7.28 15.09 24.79
CA TYR A 31 -7.34 13.82 25.51
C TYR A 31 -6.96 14.02 26.97
N PRO A 32 -7.81 13.57 27.93
CA PRO A 32 -7.57 13.74 29.37
C PRO A 32 -6.22 13.20 29.84
N GLU A 33 -5.76 12.11 29.22
CA GLU A 33 -4.50 11.44 29.54
C GLU A 33 -3.28 12.36 29.39
N PHE A 34 -3.37 13.39 28.55
CA PHE A 34 -2.28 14.35 28.34
C PHE A 34 -2.37 15.60 29.20
N GLY A 35 -3.55 15.92 29.70
CA GLY A 35 -3.77 17.12 30.51
C GLY A 35 -3.59 18.45 29.76
N TYR A 36 -3.12 18.44 28.52
CA TYR A 36 -3.01 19.61 27.64
C TYR A 36 -3.20 19.27 26.18
N ALA A 37 -3.54 20.26 25.37
CA ALA A 37 -3.64 20.16 23.92
C ALA A 37 -2.82 21.27 23.27
N TYR A 38 -2.26 20.99 22.11
CA TYR A 38 -1.40 21.91 21.39
C TYR A 38 -1.84 22.03 19.92
N THR A 39 -2.03 23.27 19.46
CA THR A 39 -2.34 23.54 18.06
C THR A 39 -1.41 24.58 17.48
N ASN A 40 -0.84 24.29 16.30
CA ASN A 40 -0.03 25.23 15.58
C ASN A 40 -0.89 26.08 14.62
N VAL A 41 -0.97 27.37 14.87
CA VAL A 41 -1.75 28.31 14.04
C VAL A 41 -1.08 28.60 12.69
N ARG A 42 0.26 28.53 12.61
CA ARG A 42 1.11 28.60 11.40
C ARG A 42 1.02 29.86 10.53
N GLU A 43 0.25 30.83 10.92
CA GLU A 43 0.00 32.04 10.13
C GLU A 43 -0.06 33.27 11.04
N LYS A 44 0.19 34.43 10.45
CA LYS A 44 -0.05 35.69 11.14
C LYS A 44 -1.55 35.90 11.28
N VAL A 45 -2.06 35.92 12.51
CA VAL A 45 -3.48 36.07 12.78
C VAL A 45 -3.78 37.40 13.44
N SER A 46 -4.92 37.99 13.13
CA SER A 46 -5.41 39.22 13.76
C SER A 46 -6.32 38.92 14.96
N LYS A 47 -7.00 37.78 14.96
CA LYS A 47 -7.88 37.34 16.05
C LYS A 47 -7.91 35.82 16.13
N LEU A 48 -7.92 35.31 17.38
CA LEU A 48 -8.13 33.88 17.70
C LEU A 48 -9.37 33.76 18.59
N GLN A 49 -10.19 32.77 18.28
CA GLN A 49 -11.30 32.32 19.12
C GLN A 49 -11.16 30.83 19.33
N VAL A 50 -11.28 30.37 20.58
CA VAL A 50 -11.23 28.95 20.94
C VAL A 50 -12.63 28.55 21.41
N ILE A 51 -13.18 27.51 20.80
CA ILE A 51 -14.48 26.94 21.14
C ILE A 51 -14.25 25.51 21.63
N PHE A 52 -14.73 25.19 22.83
CA PHE A 52 -14.68 23.83 23.38
C PHE A 52 -16.04 23.16 23.20
N THR A 53 -16.02 21.93 22.69
CA THR A 53 -17.21 21.09 22.53
C THR A 53 -17.01 19.79 23.30
N SER A 54 -17.71 19.62 24.39
CA SER A 54 -17.61 18.46 25.26
C SER A 54 -19.00 17.94 25.64
N PRO A 55 -19.22 16.61 25.72
CA PRO A 55 -20.43 16.03 26.26
C PRO A 55 -20.52 16.20 27.78
N GLU A 56 -19.39 16.41 28.46
CA GLU A 56 -19.27 16.53 29.92
C GLU A 56 -18.63 17.86 30.33
N LYS A 57 -18.71 18.17 31.64
CA LYS A 57 -18.07 19.36 32.18
C LYS A 57 -16.56 19.20 32.15
N ILE A 58 -15.88 20.17 31.52
CA ILE A 58 -14.41 20.25 31.47
C ILE A 58 -13.94 21.48 32.27
N ASN A 59 -12.78 21.37 32.89
CA ASN A 59 -12.11 22.49 33.54
C ASN A 59 -10.85 22.86 32.73
N VAL A 60 -10.82 24.05 32.16
CA VAL A 60 -9.66 24.60 31.47
C VAL A 60 -8.93 25.54 32.42
N SER A 61 -7.72 25.16 32.82
CA SER A 61 -6.92 25.94 33.79
C SER A 61 -6.17 27.09 33.13
N GLU A 62 -5.70 26.91 31.90
CA GLU A 62 -4.88 27.89 31.19
C GLU A 62 -5.04 27.75 29.67
N ILE A 63 -5.06 28.89 28.99
CA ILE A 63 -4.89 28.99 27.53
C ILE A 63 -3.69 29.91 27.32
N SER A 64 -2.60 29.36 26.77
CA SER A 64 -1.39 30.12 26.49
C SER A 64 -1.09 30.14 24.99
N TYR A 65 -0.41 31.18 24.53
CA TYR A 65 0.07 31.31 23.16
C TYR A 65 1.53 31.76 23.15
N SER A 66 2.27 31.34 22.14
CA SER A 66 3.68 31.66 21.98
C SER A 66 4.07 31.79 20.52
N ASN A 67 4.92 32.77 20.23
CA ASN A 67 5.57 32.95 18.91
C ASN A 67 6.99 32.36 18.91
N LYS A 68 7.38 31.55 19.90
CA LYS A 68 8.70 30.91 19.93
C LYS A 68 8.81 29.91 18.79
N ALA A 69 9.81 30.08 17.94
CA ALA A 69 10.21 29.09 16.97
C ALA A 69 11.05 28.03 17.67
N ASN A 70 10.52 26.84 17.85
CA ASN A 70 11.27 25.70 18.37
C ASN A 70 12.07 25.04 17.26
N PHE A 71 13.25 24.52 17.61
CA PHE A 71 14.03 23.67 16.71
C PHE A 71 13.21 22.44 16.29
N ASN A 72 13.02 22.29 14.97
CA ASN A 72 12.24 21.19 14.42
C ASN A 72 13.17 20.16 13.77
N GLY A 73 13.46 19.08 14.50
CA GLY A 73 14.35 18.01 14.07
C GLY A 73 13.83 17.26 12.84
N TYR A 74 12.51 17.05 12.76
CA TYR A 74 11.91 16.37 11.60
C TYR A 74 12.04 17.17 10.32
N ARG A 75 11.82 18.48 10.38
CA ARG A 75 11.99 19.36 9.20
C ARG A 75 13.44 19.41 8.77
N MET A 76 14.38 19.51 9.71
CA MET A 76 15.80 19.48 9.39
C MET A 76 16.21 18.17 8.74
N ALA A 77 15.84 17.03 9.32
CA ALA A 77 16.16 15.72 8.77
C ALA A 77 15.52 15.54 7.38
N PHE A 78 14.29 16.02 7.19
CA PHE A 78 13.60 15.98 5.91
C PHE A 78 14.34 16.80 4.84
N PHE A 79 14.66 18.06 5.10
CA PHE A 79 15.36 18.91 4.14
C PHE A 79 16.79 18.41 3.88
N ALA A 80 17.50 17.93 4.92
CA ALA A 80 18.82 17.31 4.75
C ALA A 80 18.75 16.09 3.82
N LEU A 81 17.76 15.22 3.98
CA LEU A 81 17.54 14.07 3.11
C LEU A 81 17.23 14.49 1.66
N VAL A 82 16.31 15.44 1.46
CA VAL A 82 15.94 15.91 0.12
C VAL A 82 17.13 16.55 -0.58
N ILE A 83 17.91 17.40 0.12
CA ILE A 83 19.11 18.02 -0.40
C ILE A 83 20.16 16.94 -0.74
N PHE A 84 20.40 16.00 0.15
CA PHE A 84 21.36 14.91 -0.06
C PHE A 84 21.03 14.07 -1.31
N LEU A 85 19.75 13.67 -1.45
CA LEU A 85 19.30 12.95 -2.65
C LEU A 85 19.41 13.81 -3.92
N GLY A 86 19.12 15.11 -3.82
CA GLY A 86 19.30 16.06 -4.90
C GLY A 86 20.77 16.19 -5.33
N LEU A 87 21.69 16.25 -4.37
CA LEU A 87 23.14 16.27 -4.65
C LEU A 87 23.61 14.97 -5.32
N ILE A 88 23.10 13.81 -4.92
CA ILE A 88 23.37 12.55 -5.62
C ILE A 88 22.94 12.64 -7.09
N LEU A 89 21.75 13.19 -7.39
CA LEU A 89 21.27 13.34 -8.77
C LEU A 89 22.09 14.33 -9.60
N ILE A 90 22.75 15.28 -8.97
CA ILE A 90 23.57 16.27 -9.66
C ILE A 90 25.00 15.75 -9.87
N PHE A 91 25.63 15.18 -8.83
CA PHE A 91 27.06 14.92 -8.81
C PHE A 91 27.43 13.43 -8.94
N GLU A 92 26.60 12.50 -8.45
CA GLU A 92 26.93 11.08 -8.34
C GLU A 92 26.34 10.25 -9.50
N ARG A 93 26.85 10.54 -10.73
CA ARG A 93 26.40 9.86 -11.96
C ARG A 93 26.41 8.33 -11.85
N GLU A 94 27.39 7.76 -11.19
CA GLU A 94 27.45 6.30 -11.03
C GLU A 94 26.27 5.74 -10.24
N ILE A 95 25.83 6.43 -9.20
CA ILE A 95 24.75 5.96 -8.32
C ILE A 95 23.43 5.97 -9.09
N TYR A 96 23.01 7.09 -9.65
CA TYR A 96 21.68 7.17 -10.26
C TYR A 96 21.60 6.53 -11.66
N LEU A 97 22.72 6.40 -12.40
CA LEU A 97 22.70 5.87 -13.76
C LEU A 97 23.06 4.38 -13.84
N LYS A 98 24.11 3.95 -13.12
CA LYS A 98 24.58 2.56 -13.15
C LYS A 98 24.03 1.73 -11.98
N LYS A 99 23.90 2.35 -10.80
CA LYS A 99 23.53 1.70 -9.53
C LYS A 99 22.24 2.28 -8.97
N VAL A 100 21.21 2.48 -9.82
CA VAL A 100 19.94 3.11 -9.42
C VAL A 100 19.25 2.40 -8.24
N GLN A 101 19.54 1.11 -8.01
CA GLN A 101 19.10 0.37 -6.83
C GLN A 101 19.67 0.95 -5.52
N ILE A 102 20.87 1.56 -5.55
CA ILE A 102 21.47 2.21 -4.38
C ILE A 102 20.77 3.56 -4.11
N PHE A 103 20.51 4.33 -5.17
CA PHE A 103 19.68 5.55 -5.04
C PHE A 103 18.32 5.23 -4.41
N TYR A 104 17.65 4.19 -4.92
CA TYR A 104 16.39 3.71 -4.36
C TYR A 104 16.52 3.34 -2.88
N LEU A 105 17.55 2.58 -2.50
CA LEU A 105 17.74 2.11 -1.13
C LEU A 105 17.91 3.29 -0.15
N ILE A 106 18.75 4.27 -0.49
CA ILE A 106 18.94 5.49 0.32
C ILE A 106 17.64 6.26 0.44
N PHE A 107 16.93 6.43 -0.66
CA PHE A 107 15.62 7.10 -0.70
C PHE A 107 14.60 6.39 0.18
N ALA A 108 14.42 5.07 0.01
CA ALA A 108 13.43 4.28 0.70
C ALA A 108 13.69 4.23 2.21
N LEU A 109 14.94 3.97 2.63
CA LEU A 109 15.29 3.97 4.05
C LEU A 109 15.21 5.36 4.67
N GLY A 110 15.63 6.41 3.95
CA GLY A 110 15.56 7.79 4.44
C GLY A 110 14.12 8.25 4.65
N PHE A 111 13.30 8.24 3.62
CA PHE A 111 11.89 8.64 3.75
C PHE A 111 11.09 7.69 4.63
N GLY A 112 11.31 6.37 4.53
CA GLY A 112 10.64 5.39 5.36
C GLY A 112 10.92 5.58 6.85
N SER A 113 12.17 5.87 7.22
CA SER A 113 12.53 6.19 8.60
C SER A 113 11.83 7.46 9.10
N LEU A 114 11.77 8.51 8.26
CA LEU A 114 11.04 9.73 8.60
C LEU A 114 9.54 9.48 8.76
N ILE A 115 8.94 8.63 7.92
CA ILE A 115 7.53 8.24 8.05
C ILE A 115 7.30 7.55 9.38
N ILE A 116 8.10 6.54 9.73
CA ILE A 116 7.96 5.78 10.98
C ILE A 116 8.09 6.70 12.19
N MET A 117 9.12 7.52 12.22
CA MET A 117 9.39 8.41 13.35
C MET A 117 8.35 9.51 13.49
N ALA A 118 7.91 10.13 12.37
CA ALA A 118 6.89 11.17 12.38
C ALA A 118 5.49 10.62 12.71
N SER A 119 5.20 9.37 12.39
CA SER A 119 3.93 8.71 12.75
C SER A 119 3.84 8.40 14.24
N GLY A 120 4.98 8.18 14.91
CA GLY A 120 5.00 7.77 16.31
C GLY A 120 4.46 6.36 16.54
N PRO A 121 4.31 5.94 17.82
CA PRO A 121 3.89 4.58 18.17
C PRO A 121 2.35 4.41 18.15
N VAL A 122 1.67 4.98 17.17
CA VAL A 122 0.21 4.92 17.00
C VAL A 122 -0.15 4.57 15.58
N SER A 123 -1.34 3.99 15.37
CA SER A 123 -1.84 3.71 14.02
C SER A 123 -2.07 5.01 13.24
N THR A 124 -1.54 5.07 12.03
CA THR A 124 -1.63 6.23 11.15
C THR A 124 -2.40 5.96 9.86
N THR A 125 -2.70 4.70 9.57
CA THR A 125 -3.50 4.33 8.39
C THR A 125 -4.77 3.60 8.76
N TRP A 126 -5.69 3.53 7.83
CA TRP A 126 -6.83 2.62 7.90
C TRP A 126 -6.37 1.17 7.88
N ASP A 127 -7.00 0.35 8.69
CA ASP A 127 -6.73 -1.07 8.85
C ASP A 127 -5.35 -1.40 9.50
N GLU A 128 -4.52 -0.41 9.89
CA GLU A 128 -3.25 -0.70 10.55
C GLU A 128 -3.46 -1.46 11.87
N GLU A 129 -4.53 -1.12 12.60
CA GLU A 129 -4.95 -1.83 13.80
C GLU A 129 -5.28 -3.31 13.52
N VAL A 130 -5.90 -3.59 12.37
CA VAL A 130 -6.24 -4.97 11.96
C VAL A 130 -4.98 -5.76 11.65
N HIS A 131 -4.05 -5.13 10.93
CA HIS A 131 -2.75 -5.74 10.61
C HIS A 131 -1.91 -5.95 11.87
N TYR A 132 -1.88 -4.95 12.76
CA TYR A 132 -1.17 -5.06 14.03
C TYR A 132 -1.76 -6.17 14.92
N ASN A 133 -3.09 -6.28 15.01
CA ASN A 133 -3.72 -7.39 15.73
C ASN A 133 -3.31 -8.77 15.17
N SER A 134 -3.16 -8.89 13.85
CA SER A 134 -2.68 -10.12 13.23
C SER A 134 -1.25 -10.45 13.63
N ILE A 135 -0.36 -9.45 13.64
CA ILE A 135 1.04 -9.59 14.06
C ILE A 135 1.13 -9.95 15.54
N TYR A 136 0.36 -9.26 16.38
CA TYR A 136 0.29 -9.52 17.80
C TYR A 136 -0.18 -10.95 18.10
N THR A 137 -1.24 -11.40 17.40
CA THR A 137 -1.78 -12.76 17.54
C THR A 137 -0.73 -13.82 17.22
N LEU A 138 0.09 -13.58 16.21
CA LEU A 138 1.16 -14.52 15.82
C LEU A 138 2.32 -14.56 16.80
N ASN A 139 2.68 -13.39 17.39
CA ASN A 139 3.74 -13.33 18.38
C ASN A 139 3.34 -13.96 19.72
N PHE A 140 2.13 -13.68 20.19
CA PHE A 140 1.71 -14.00 21.57
C PHE A 140 0.64 -15.08 21.65
N HIS A 141 0.14 -15.62 20.54
CA HIS A 141 -1.00 -16.53 20.48
C HIS A 141 -2.27 -15.97 21.14
N GLN A 142 -2.41 -14.66 21.15
CA GLN A 142 -3.50 -13.92 21.79
C GLN A 142 -3.97 -12.79 20.91
N LYS A 143 -5.27 -12.47 20.97
CA LYS A 143 -5.81 -11.25 20.33
C LYS A 143 -5.50 -10.04 21.20
N VAL A 144 -5.34 -8.89 20.56
CA VAL A 144 -5.25 -7.62 21.27
C VAL A 144 -6.56 -7.31 21.98
N ASN A 145 -6.49 -6.92 23.24
CA ASN A 145 -7.65 -6.44 23.99
C ASN A 145 -7.93 -4.97 23.64
N TRP A 146 -8.88 -4.74 22.75
CA TRP A 146 -9.25 -3.40 22.31
C TRP A 146 -10.12 -2.62 23.32
N ASN A 147 -10.67 -3.31 24.33
CA ASN A 147 -11.67 -2.70 25.22
C ASN A 147 -11.08 -1.73 26.25
N GLU A 148 -9.78 -1.79 26.51
CA GLU A 148 -9.19 -0.96 27.56
C GLU A 148 -8.23 0.09 26.98
N ALA A 149 -7.00 -0.21 26.79
CA ALA A 149 -6.02 0.83 26.61
C ALA A 149 -5.35 0.85 25.24
N SER A 150 -5.46 -0.25 24.55
CA SER A 150 -4.89 -0.41 23.21
C SER A 150 -5.64 0.38 22.13
N LYS A 151 -6.78 0.97 22.44
CA LYS A 151 -7.51 1.88 21.52
C LYS A 151 -6.65 3.06 21.07
N LEU A 152 -5.78 3.57 21.94
CA LEU A 152 -4.93 4.71 21.61
C LEU A 152 -3.84 4.42 20.60
N ASN A 153 -3.30 3.20 20.55
CA ASN A 153 -2.23 2.88 19.62
C ASN A 153 -2.71 2.32 18.29
N CYS A 154 -3.98 1.95 18.18
CA CYS A 154 -4.47 1.19 17.04
C CYS A 154 -5.71 1.77 16.38
N THR A 155 -6.25 2.88 16.85
CA THR A 155 -7.40 3.55 16.22
C THR A 155 -6.97 4.79 15.46
N ARG A 156 -7.74 5.21 14.47
CA ARG A 156 -7.53 6.46 13.73
C ARG A 156 -7.65 7.71 14.60
N GLU A 157 -8.32 7.59 15.71
CA GLU A 157 -8.54 8.66 16.66
C GLU A 157 -7.41 8.78 17.67
N ALA A 158 -6.40 7.92 17.58
CA ALA A 158 -5.24 7.99 18.45
C ALA A 158 -4.54 9.35 18.31
N PRO A 159 -4.21 9.98 19.44
CA PRO A 159 -3.55 11.28 19.42
C PRO A 159 -2.16 11.13 18.81
N VAL A 160 -1.87 11.95 17.81
CA VAL A 160 -0.53 12.04 17.26
C VAL A 160 0.24 13.13 18.00
N ALA A 161 1.35 12.76 18.64
CA ALA A 161 2.21 13.70 19.34
C ALA A 161 2.81 14.75 18.39
N ASN A 162 2.58 16.02 18.65
CA ASN A 162 3.12 17.14 17.88
C ASN A 162 4.35 17.78 18.52
N THR A 163 4.49 17.64 19.84
CA THR A 163 5.61 18.15 20.63
C THR A 163 6.40 17.02 21.29
N ARG A 164 7.61 17.32 21.75
CA ARG A 164 8.44 16.34 22.48
C ARG A 164 7.80 15.93 23.81
N GLU A 165 7.13 16.85 24.46
CA GLU A 165 6.43 16.64 25.73
C GLU A 165 5.25 15.69 25.51
N GLU A 166 4.43 15.94 24.48
CA GLU A 166 3.34 15.04 24.10
C GLU A 166 3.84 13.64 23.78
N LEU A 167 4.95 13.53 23.02
CA LEU A 167 5.54 12.23 22.69
C LEU A 167 6.02 11.48 23.95
N LYS A 168 6.64 12.17 24.91
CA LYS A 168 7.06 11.55 26.18
C LYS A 168 5.86 11.07 26.99
N MET A 169 4.79 11.86 27.06
CA MET A 169 3.58 11.49 27.79
C MET A 169 2.87 10.33 27.11
N LEU A 170 2.73 10.36 25.77
CA LEU A 170 2.17 9.27 24.98
C LEU A 170 2.96 7.96 25.20
N ASN A 171 4.29 8.02 25.11
CA ASN A 171 5.13 6.84 25.32
C ASN A 171 4.99 6.28 26.74
N LYS A 172 4.95 7.15 27.76
CA LYS A 172 4.75 6.73 29.16
C LYS A 172 3.39 6.05 29.32
N TYR A 173 2.34 6.65 28.78
CA TYR A 173 0.99 6.13 28.83
C TYR A 173 0.89 4.76 28.12
N MET A 174 1.36 4.67 26.88
CA MET A 174 1.32 3.45 26.07
C MET A 174 2.12 2.30 26.71
N ASN A 175 3.31 2.57 27.24
CA ASN A 175 4.12 1.54 27.89
C ASN A 175 3.47 0.99 29.17
N ASN A 176 2.83 1.85 29.98
CA ASN A 176 2.13 1.41 31.18
C ASN A 176 0.93 0.52 30.87
N ILE A 177 0.16 0.92 29.87
CA ILE A 177 -1.07 0.22 29.49
C ILE A 177 -0.75 -1.14 28.85
N SER A 178 0.21 -1.18 27.92
CA SER A 178 0.55 -2.39 27.17
C SER A 178 1.04 -3.52 28.08
N ASN A 179 1.80 -3.20 29.10
CA ASN A 179 2.32 -4.21 30.03
C ASN A 179 1.23 -4.92 30.85
N ASN A 180 0.09 -4.27 31.07
CA ASN A 180 -0.98 -4.80 31.93
C ASN A 180 -2.20 -5.32 31.14
N ALA A 181 -2.62 -4.64 30.09
CA ALA A 181 -3.90 -4.89 29.40
C ALA A 181 -3.81 -5.94 28.28
N LEU A 182 -2.66 -6.05 27.59
CA LEU A 182 -2.53 -6.94 26.45
C LEU A 182 -2.35 -8.42 26.82
N LYS A 183 -1.92 -8.72 28.06
CA LYS A 183 -1.61 -10.09 28.52
C LYS A 183 -2.81 -10.93 28.97
N GLN A 184 -4.04 -10.43 28.91
CA GLN A 184 -5.21 -11.08 29.54
C GLN A 184 -6.12 -11.86 28.57
N GLN A 185 -5.73 -12.06 27.32
CA GLN A 185 -6.59 -12.70 26.32
C GLN A 185 -6.40 -14.21 26.27
N LYS A 186 -7.48 -14.92 25.90
CA LYS A 186 -7.44 -16.38 25.67
C LYS A 186 -6.56 -16.72 24.47
N PRO A 187 -5.78 -17.82 24.54
CA PRO A 187 -4.98 -18.28 23.41
C PRO A 187 -5.82 -18.50 22.15
N VAL A 188 -5.26 -18.18 21.00
CA VAL A 188 -5.89 -18.36 19.69
C VAL A 188 -5.06 -19.33 18.84
N GLY A 189 -5.73 -20.19 18.09
CA GLY A 189 -5.06 -21.12 17.17
C GLY A 189 -4.33 -20.38 16.03
N LEU A 190 -3.17 -20.96 15.65
CA LEU A 190 -2.14 -20.28 14.84
C LEU A 190 -2.27 -20.38 13.33
N ILE A 191 -3.25 -21.03 12.76
CA ILE A 191 -3.19 -21.34 11.34
C ILE A 191 -4.02 -20.36 10.50
N ASN A 192 -3.35 -19.33 9.98
CA ASN A 192 -3.87 -18.54 8.88
C ASN A 192 -2.80 -18.41 7.78
N LYS A 193 -3.15 -18.83 6.56
CA LYS A 193 -2.23 -18.83 5.39
C LYS A 193 -1.69 -17.44 5.04
N GLY A 194 -2.43 -16.37 5.38
CA GLY A 194 -2.02 -14.99 5.11
C GLY A 194 -0.85 -14.47 5.94
N TYR A 195 -0.40 -15.23 6.92
CA TYR A 195 0.62 -14.77 7.87
C TYR A 195 2.03 -14.65 7.28
N ILE A 196 2.32 -15.35 6.19
CA ILE A 196 3.63 -15.31 5.53
C ILE A 196 4.05 -13.89 5.15
N VAL A 197 3.09 -13.02 4.82
CA VAL A 197 3.35 -11.63 4.43
C VAL A 197 3.64 -10.71 5.62
N TYR A 198 3.39 -11.17 6.85
CA TYR A 198 3.73 -10.43 8.07
C TYR A 198 5.07 -10.84 8.69
N LEU A 199 5.75 -11.85 8.14
CA LEU A 199 6.99 -12.37 8.73
C LEU A 199 8.04 -11.30 9.05
N PRO A 200 8.31 -10.30 8.20
CA PRO A 200 9.31 -9.27 8.52
C PRO A 200 8.97 -8.48 9.79
N MET A 201 7.67 -8.17 9.96
CA MET A 201 7.16 -7.43 11.12
C MET A 201 7.14 -8.30 12.38
N ILE A 202 6.71 -9.57 12.23
CA ILE A 202 6.67 -10.54 13.33
C ILE A 202 8.06 -10.79 13.88
N VAL A 203 9.03 -11.08 13.02
CA VAL A 203 10.41 -11.38 13.44
C VAL A 203 11.03 -10.19 14.19
N SER A 204 10.92 -8.99 13.65
CA SER A 204 11.48 -7.80 14.30
C SER A 204 10.76 -7.46 15.61
N TYR A 205 9.44 -7.59 15.66
CA TYR A 205 8.66 -7.40 16.89
C TYR A 205 9.04 -8.42 17.97
N HIS A 206 9.12 -9.71 17.59
CA HIS A 206 9.46 -10.80 18.51
C HIS A 206 10.88 -10.69 19.08
N ILE A 207 11.87 -10.28 18.26
CA ILE A 207 13.22 -10.00 18.73
C ILE A 207 13.21 -8.92 19.80
N CYS A 208 12.47 -7.82 19.58
CA CYS A 208 12.39 -6.72 20.53
C CYS A 208 11.69 -7.11 21.83
N GLU A 209 10.67 -7.95 21.75
CA GLU A 209 9.98 -8.51 22.91
C GLU A 209 10.92 -9.43 23.71
N ALA A 210 11.65 -10.31 23.05
CA ALA A 210 12.58 -11.24 23.68
C ALA A 210 13.72 -10.53 24.45
N ILE A 211 14.19 -9.35 23.99
CA ILE A 211 15.18 -8.54 24.70
C ILE A 211 14.56 -7.54 25.68
N GLY A 212 13.26 -7.60 25.91
CA GLY A 212 12.56 -6.82 26.91
C GLY A 212 12.42 -5.32 26.64
N LEU A 213 12.39 -4.90 25.37
CA LEU A 213 12.20 -3.48 25.04
C LEU A 213 10.79 -2.99 25.43
N PRO A 214 10.63 -1.70 25.74
CA PRO A 214 9.33 -1.11 25.99
C PRO A 214 8.39 -1.28 24.80
N TYR A 215 7.09 -1.38 25.05
CA TYR A 215 6.07 -1.61 24.03
C TYR A 215 6.15 -0.64 22.83
N THR A 216 6.31 0.66 23.09
CA THR A 216 6.38 1.67 22.02
C THR A 216 7.61 1.47 21.12
N MET A 217 8.71 0.96 21.67
CA MET A 217 9.89 0.57 20.87
C MET A 217 9.63 -0.71 20.07
N GLN A 218 9.00 -1.74 20.68
CA GLN A 218 8.61 -2.96 19.95
C GLN A 218 7.71 -2.61 18.77
N TYR A 219 6.70 -1.75 18.99
CA TYR A 219 5.80 -1.26 17.96
C TYR A 219 6.55 -0.53 16.82
N THR A 220 7.45 0.38 17.17
CA THR A 220 8.23 1.16 16.19
C THR A 220 9.19 0.28 15.40
N ILE A 221 9.92 -0.63 16.06
CA ILE A 221 10.92 -1.51 15.42
C ILE A 221 10.22 -2.56 14.53
N GLY A 222 9.03 -3.01 14.88
CA GLY A 222 8.24 -3.88 14.00
C GLY A 222 7.94 -3.23 12.64
N ARG A 223 7.67 -1.93 12.61
CA ARG A 223 7.55 -1.14 11.35
C ARG A 223 8.88 -1.07 10.60
N PHE A 224 10.01 -0.86 11.31
CA PHE A 224 11.33 -0.89 10.68
C PHE A 224 11.64 -2.25 10.05
N GLY A 225 11.21 -3.35 10.65
CA GLY A 225 11.32 -4.69 10.05
C GLY A 225 10.64 -4.78 8.69
N ASN A 226 9.43 -4.23 8.57
CA ASN A 226 8.73 -4.15 7.29
C ASN A 226 9.49 -3.27 6.28
N LEU A 227 9.90 -2.07 6.69
CA LEU A 227 10.64 -1.13 5.84
C LEU A 227 11.93 -1.74 5.30
N ILE A 228 12.77 -2.30 6.18
CA ILE A 228 14.08 -2.85 5.80
C ILE A 228 13.89 -4.02 4.83
N PHE A 229 12.96 -4.93 5.12
CA PHE A 229 12.67 -6.05 4.23
C PHE A 229 12.21 -5.57 2.85
N CYS A 230 11.22 -4.68 2.79
CA CYS A 230 10.70 -4.16 1.53
C CYS A 230 11.77 -3.36 0.75
N ALA A 231 12.57 -2.55 1.44
CA ALA A 231 13.63 -1.75 0.82
C ALA A 231 14.74 -2.64 0.23
N LEU A 232 15.20 -3.65 0.98
CA LEU A 232 16.23 -4.58 0.50
C LEU A 232 15.72 -5.44 -0.65
N LEU A 233 14.48 -5.95 -0.54
CA LEU A 233 13.91 -6.79 -1.59
C LEU A 233 13.69 -5.98 -2.88
N ASN A 234 13.12 -4.78 -2.83
CA ASN A 234 12.99 -3.93 -4.01
C ASN A 234 14.34 -3.46 -4.57
N CYS A 235 15.34 -3.19 -3.71
CA CYS A 235 16.72 -2.93 -4.15
C CYS A 235 17.24 -4.12 -5.00
N PHE A 236 17.03 -5.35 -4.54
CA PHE A 236 17.40 -6.55 -5.27
C PHE A 236 16.58 -6.71 -6.56
N VAL A 237 15.27 -6.42 -6.55
CA VAL A 237 14.41 -6.41 -7.76
C VAL A 237 15.00 -5.48 -8.82
N ILE A 238 15.34 -4.25 -8.44
CA ILE A 238 15.94 -3.26 -9.35
C ILE A 238 17.31 -3.72 -9.84
N TYR A 239 18.10 -4.34 -8.98
CA TYR A 239 19.43 -4.87 -9.35
C TYR A 239 19.34 -5.95 -10.43
N VAL A 240 18.44 -6.93 -10.27
CA VAL A 240 18.28 -8.06 -11.20
C VAL A 240 17.47 -7.73 -12.46
N ALA A 241 16.78 -6.59 -12.49
CA ALA A 241 16.01 -6.16 -13.65
C ALA A 241 16.94 -5.89 -14.84
N ARG A 242 16.79 -6.69 -15.92
CA ARG A 242 17.52 -6.52 -17.17
C ARG A 242 16.87 -5.48 -18.08
N ARG A 243 15.54 -5.34 -17.98
CA ARG A 243 14.73 -4.44 -18.81
C ARG A 243 13.88 -3.50 -17.95
N LYS A 244 13.63 -2.31 -18.47
CA LYS A 244 12.80 -1.28 -17.79
C LYS A 244 13.25 -0.97 -16.35
N LYS A 245 14.58 -1.04 -16.10
CA LYS A 245 15.15 -0.85 -14.76
C LYS A 245 14.72 0.46 -14.10
N LEU A 246 14.69 1.56 -14.86
CA LEU A 246 14.26 2.87 -14.35
C LEU A 246 12.77 2.85 -13.97
N LEU A 247 11.92 2.21 -14.79
CA LEU A 247 10.50 2.05 -14.47
C LEU A 247 10.31 1.27 -13.17
N VAL A 248 11.00 0.11 -13.02
CA VAL A 248 10.94 -0.70 -11.80
C VAL A 248 11.35 0.13 -10.58
N ALA A 249 12.44 0.91 -10.69
CA ALA A 249 12.89 1.79 -9.62
C ALA A 249 11.85 2.87 -9.30
N THR A 250 11.28 3.52 -10.32
CA THR A 250 10.30 4.61 -10.13
C THR A 250 9.01 4.11 -9.49
N LEU A 251 8.52 2.93 -9.89
CA LEU A 251 7.36 2.33 -9.24
C LEU A 251 7.62 2.05 -7.75
N ALA A 252 8.82 1.56 -7.41
CA ALA A 252 9.19 1.31 -6.01
C ALA A 252 9.38 2.60 -5.19
N LEU A 253 9.64 3.76 -5.84
CA LEU A 253 9.76 5.09 -5.20
C LEU A 253 8.41 5.77 -4.93
N MET A 254 7.30 5.16 -5.32
CA MET A 254 5.97 5.76 -5.12
C MET A 254 5.69 6.03 -3.63
N PRO A 255 5.21 7.24 -3.27
CA PRO A 255 4.90 7.58 -1.88
C PRO A 255 4.00 6.59 -1.17
N THR A 256 2.95 6.10 -1.84
CA THR A 256 2.03 5.10 -1.29
C THR A 256 2.75 3.81 -0.88
N LEU A 257 3.67 3.32 -1.70
CA LEU A 257 4.43 2.11 -1.40
C LEU A 257 5.43 2.30 -0.27
N LEU A 258 6.13 3.44 -0.23
CA LEU A 258 7.03 3.78 0.86
C LEU A 258 6.28 3.87 2.19
N PHE A 259 5.10 4.47 2.17
CA PHE A 259 4.24 4.57 3.33
C PHE A 259 3.78 3.19 3.80
N GLN A 260 3.30 2.34 2.89
CA GLN A 260 2.90 0.96 3.21
C GLN A 260 4.06 0.11 3.74
N ALA A 261 5.26 0.28 3.19
CA ALA A 261 6.44 -0.40 3.69
C ALA A 261 6.89 0.09 5.08
N SER A 262 6.49 1.31 5.46
CA SER A 262 6.89 1.95 6.73
C SER A 262 5.89 1.76 7.86
N LEU A 263 4.79 1.04 7.64
CA LEU A 263 3.71 0.84 8.62
C LEU A 263 3.33 -0.64 8.71
N TYR A 264 2.42 -0.96 9.63
CA TYR A 264 1.89 -2.32 9.74
C TYR A 264 0.87 -2.56 8.63
N THR A 265 1.38 -2.93 7.45
CA THR A 265 0.58 -3.42 6.33
C THR A 265 1.35 -4.51 5.59
N TYR A 266 0.66 -5.44 4.97
CA TYR A 266 1.31 -6.46 4.14
C TYR A 266 1.45 -6.03 2.67
N ASP A 267 0.87 -4.91 2.27
CA ASP A 267 0.85 -4.49 0.86
C ASP A 267 2.25 -4.24 0.30
N GLY A 268 3.16 -3.69 1.13
CA GLY A 268 4.56 -3.49 0.75
C GLY A 268 5.28 -4.80 0.44
N VAL A 269 5.06 -5.83 1.27
CA VAL A 269 5.64 -7.18 1.07
C VAL A 269 5.09 -7.84 -0.18
N ILE A 270 3.76 -7.78 -0.39
CA ILE A 270 3.12 -8.30 -1.60
C ILE A 270 3.71 -7.65 -2.83
N PHE A 271 3.79 -6.32 -2.85
CA PHE A 271 4.36 -5.59 -3.98
C PHE A 271 5.80 -6.01 -4.26
N ALA A 272 6.66 -6.05 -3.26
CA ALA A 272 8.07 -6.39 -3.43
C ALA A 272 8.26 -7.83 -3.94
N CYS A 273 7.50 -8.81 -3.39
CA CYS A 273 7.55 -10.21 -3.83
C CYS A 273 7.01 -10.37 -5.26
N MET A 274 5.85 -9.78 -5.57
CA MET A 274 5.28 -9.86 -6.91
C MET A 274 6.15 -9.17 -7.95
N ASN A 275 6.72 -8.01 -7.64
CA ASN A 275 7.65 -7.33 -8.55
C ASN A 275 8.89 -8.17 -8.82
N LEU A 276 9.45 -8.83 -7.81
CA LEU A 276 10.55 -9.77 -8.04
C LEU A 276 10.10 -10.91 -8.97
N GLY A 277 8.92 -11.47 -8.72
CA GLY A 277 8.33 -12.49 -9.58
C GLY A 277 8.17 -12.02 -11.02
N PHE A 278 7.64 -10.82 -11.27
CA PHE A 278 7.49 -10.25 -12.62
C PHE A 278 8.84 -9.99 -13.30
N VAL A 279 9.81 -9.43 -12.60
CA VAL A 279 11.14 -9.16 -13.16
C VAL A 279 11.87 -10.46 -13.51
N LEU A 280 11.84 -11.46 -12.63
CA LEU A 280 12.43 -12.77 -12.90
C LEU A 280 11.69 -13.50 -14.02
N TRP A 281 10.37 -13.40 -14.09
CA TRP A 281 9.58 -13.92 -15.20
C TRP A 281 10.00 -13.28 -16.52
N MET A 282 10.17 -11.95 -16.57
CA MET A 282 10.62 -11.24 -17.76
C MET A 282 12.02 -11.67 -18.18
N ASN A 283 12.94 -11.84 -17.21
CA ASN A 283 14.28 -12.36 -17.48
C ASN A 283 14.25 -13.79 -18.03
N LEU A 284 13.37 -14.67 -17.51
CA LEU A 284 13.16 -16.02 -18.05
C LEU A 284 12.59 -16.00 -19.46
N MET A 285 11.65 -15.10 -19.76
CA MET A 285 11.13 -14.94 -21.12
C MET A 285 12.23 -14.53 -22.11
N ASP A 286 13.16 -13.66 -21.70
CA ASP A 286 14.34 -13.31 -22.50
C ASP A 286 15.29 -14.50 -22.68
N ASP A 287 15.60 -15.23 -21.63
CA ASP A 287 16.49 -16.40 -21.68
C ASP A 287 15.90 -17.51 -22.57
N THR A 288 14.61 -17.77 -22.43
CA THR A 288 13.86 -18.74 -23.22
C THR A 288 13.89 -18.41 -24.71
N ASN A 289 13.88 -17.12 -25.08
CA ASN A 289 13.94 -16.68 -26.47
C ASN A 289 15.35 -16.76 -27.10
N ASN A 290 16.37 -16.78 -26.27
CA ASN A 290 17.75 -16.91 -26.68
C ASN A 290 18.26 -18.35 -26.52
N ASP A 291 17.33 -19.32 -26.47
CA ASP A 291 17.57 -20.77 -26.37
C ASP A 291 18.46 -21.15 -25.17
N LYS A 292 18.42 -20.36 -24.12
CA LYS A 292 19.06 -20.71 -22.85
C LYS A 292 18.18 -21.69 -22.08
N GLU A 293 18.79 -22.69 -21.49
CA GLU A 293 18.07 -23.65 -20.65
C GLU A 293 17.40 -22.97 -19.46
N THR A 294 16.12 -23.22 -19.30
CA THR A 294 15.33 -22.78 -18.15
C THR A 294 15.17 -23.93 -17.18
N THR A 295 15.63 -23.75 -15.96
CA THR A 295 15.58 -24.77 -14.92
C THR A 295 14.24 -24.73 -14.16
N TRP A 296 13.78 -25.92 -13.70
CA TRP A 296 12.60 -26.01 -12.84
C TRP A 296 12.72 -25.19 -11.56
N LYS A 297 13.94 -25.04 -11.03
CA LYS A 297 14.21 -24.20 -9.86
C LYS A 297 13.86 -22.71 -10.10
N GLN A 298 14.23 -22.17 -11.26
CA GLN A 298 13.90 -20.79 -11.63
C GLN A 298 12.39 -20.59 -11.76
N ILE A 299 11.71 -21.54 -12.40
CA ILE A 299 10.25 -21.54 -12.56
C ILE A 299 9.55 -21.57 -11.21
N ALA A 300 9.99 -22.46 -10.32
CA ALA A 300 9.44 -22.59 -8.98
C ALA A 300 9.62 -21.31 -8.15
N ILE A 301 10.78 -20.65 -8.23
CA ILE A 301 11.03 -19.37 -7.56
C ILE A 301 10.03 -18.31 -8.04
N VAL A 302 9.84 -18.17 -9.35
CA VAL A 302 8.87 -17.20 -9.90
C VAL A 302 7.45 -17.54 -9.45
N ALA A 303 7.05 -18.81 -9.51
CA ALA A 303 5.73 -19.26 -9.09
C ALA A 303 5.47 -18.99 -7.59
N VAL A 304 6.46 -19.25 -6.73
CA VAL A 304 6.37 -18.97 -5.28
C VAL A 304 6.23 -17.47 -5.01
N LEU A 305 7.05 -16.63 -5.66
CA LEU A 305 7.01 -15.18 -5.48
C LEU A 305 5.67 -14.57 -5.90
N LEU A 306 5.14 -14.97 -7.05
CA LEU A 306 3.81 -14.57 -7.49
C LEU A 306 2.72 -15.14 -6.59
N GLY A 307 2.90 -16.40 -6.14
CA GLY A 307 2.00 -17.11 -5.24
C GLY A 307 1.84 -16.44 -3.87
N ILE A 308 2.88 -15.80 -3.34
CA ILE A 308 2.80 -15.04 -2.07
C ILE A 308 1.71 -13.96 -2.16
N GLY A 309 1.67 -13.20 -3.26
CA GLY A 309 0.62 -12.23 -3.51
C GLY A 309 -0.77 -12.85 -3.59
N CYS A 310 -0.89 -14.01 -4.25
CA CYS A 310 -2.15 -14.74 -4.42
C CYS A 310 -2.68 -15.31 -3.09
N ILE A 311 -1.79 -15.78 -2.21
CA ILE A 311 -2.18 -16.33 -0.90
C ILE A 311 -2.72 -15.23 -0.01
N ALA A 312 -2.09 -14.06 -0.02
CA ALA A 312 -2.51 -12.92 0.79
C ALA A 312 -3.77 -12.24 0.23
N LYS A 313 -3.84 -12.08 -1.09
CA LYS A 313 -4.99 -11.49 -1.80
C LYS A 313 -5.37 -12.36 -3.01
N PRO A 314 -6.36 -13.26 -2.88
CA PRO A 314 -6.74 -14.18 -3.96
C PRO A 314 -7.13 -13.50 -5.29
N VAL A 315 -7.48 -12.23 -5.25
CA VAL A 315 -7.78 -11.43 -6.45
C VAL A 315 -6.59 -11.33 -7.44
N TYR A 316 -5.36 -11.61 -6.98
CA TYR A 316 -4.18 -11.66 -7.85
C TYR A 316 -3.93 -13.03 -8.48
N PHE A 317 -4.78 -14.03 -8.24
CA PHE A 317 -4.59 -15.37 -8.83
C PHE A 317 -4.35 -15.37 -10.36
N PRO A 318 -4.96 -14.46 -11.18
CA PRO A 318 -4.67 -14.39 -12.60
C PRO A 318 -3.20 -14.11 -12.96
N VAL A 319 -2.36 -13.63 -12.04
CA VAL A 319 -0.92 -13.45 -12.33
C VAL A 319 -0.22 -14.79 -12.61
N MET A 320 -0.80 -15.90 -12.17
CA MET A 320 -0.27 -17.24 -12.48
C MET A 320 -0.38 -17.59 -13.97
N ILE A 321 -1.21 -16.89 -14.76
CA ILE A 321 -1.29 -17.00 -16.23
C ILE A 321 0.08 -16.69 -16.86
N LEU A 322 0.90 -15.88 -16.24
CA LEU A 322 2.27 -15.58 -16.67
C LEU A 322 3.15 -16.84 -16.77
N MET A 323 2.86 -17.88 -16.02
CA MET A 323 3.60 -19.14 -16.08
C MET A 323 3.33 -19.95 -17.35
N VAL A 324 2.17 -19.72 -18.00
CA VAL A 324 1.69 -20.52 -19.15
C VAL A 324 2.69 -20.54 -20.32
N PRO A 325 3.23 -19.40 -20.81
CA PRO A 325 4.16 -19.44 -21.97
C PRO A 325 5.44 -20.24 -21.69
N ILE A 326 5.98 -20.12 -20.47
CA ILE A 326 7.22 -20.82 -20.07
C ILE A 326 6.96 -22.32 -19.98
N LEU A 327 5.90 -22.70 -19.27
CA LEU A 327 5.50 -24.11 -19.13
C LEU A 327 5.15 -24.74 -20.48
N TRP A 328 4.43 -23.99 -21.31
CA TRP A 328 4.08 -24.45 -22.65
C TRP A 328 5.32 -24.77 -23.52
N LYS A 329 6.34 -23.89 -23.50
CA LYS A 329 7.59 -24.14 -24.26
C LYS A 329 8.27 -25.40 -23.74
N ILE A 330 8.44 -25.57 -22.44
CA ILE A 330 9.09 -26.75 -21.83
C ILE A 330 8.33 -28.04 -22.18
N ILE A 331 7.00 -28.01 -22.05
CA ILE A 331 6.15 -29.15 -22.40
C ILE A 331 6.29 -29.48 -23.90
N LYS A 332 6.23 -28.47 -24.76
CA LYS A 332 6.35 -28.63 -26.20
C LYS A 332 7.70 -29.23 -26.60
N ASP A 333 8.80 -28.78 -26.02
CA ASP A 333 10.14 -29.26 -26.33
C ASP A 333 10.33 -30.71 -25.90
N ARG A 334 9.88 -31.09 -24.68
CA ARG A 334 9.91 -32.48 -24.18
C ARG A 334 9.00 -33.42 -24.97
N VAL A 335 7.88 -32.92 -25.42
CA VAL A 335 6.86 -33.70 -26.13
C VAL A 335 7.25 -33.96 -27.57
N LYS A 336 8.07 -33.08 -28.20
CA LYS A 336 8.63 -33.33 -29.51
C LYS A 336 9.52 -34.59 -29.56
N GLU A 337 10.10 -34.95 -28.43
CA GLU A 337 10.97 -36.12 -28.27
C GLU A 337 10.19 -37.42 -27.97
N SER A 338 8.86 -37.36 -27.79
CA SER A 338 8.02 -38.48 -27.41
C SER A 338 7.08 -38.91 -28.52
N ALA A 339 7.02 -40.21 -28.83
CA ALA A 339 6.12 -40.81 -29.83
C ALA A 339 4.62 -40.51 -29.60
N ASN A 340 4.21 -40.25 -28.34
CA ASN A 340 2.83 -39.96 -27.94
C ASN A 340 2.61 -38.50 -27.49
N GLY A 341 3.40 -37.58 -27.96
CA GLY A 341 3.48 -36.22 -27.45
C GLY A 341 2.17 -35.44 -27.34
N LYS A 342 1.30 -35.53 -28.37
CA LYS A 342 -0.01 -34.84 -28.32
C LYS A 342 -0.91 -35.35 -27.20
N ARG A 343 -0.93 -36.67 -26.96
CA ARG A 343 -1.72 -37.30 -25.89
C ARG A 343 -1.21 -36.86 -24.49
N THR A 344 0.11 -36.74 -24.35
CA THR A 344 0.74 -36.29 -23.11
C THR A 344 0.38 -34.82 -22.79
N ILE A 345 0.37 -33.92 -23.77
CA ILE A 345 -0.07 -32.52 -23.61
C ILE A 345 -1.51 -32.46 -23.10
N VAL A 346 -2.41 -33.21 -23.77
CA VAL A 346 -3.83 -33.22 -23.36
C VAL A 346 -4.00 -33.74 -21.96
N LEU A 347 -3.30 -34.80 -21.57
CA LEU A 347 -3.35 -35.36 -20.22
C LEU A 347 -2.84 -34.38 -19.18
N ILE A 348 -1.73 -33.65 -19.43
CA ILE A 348 -1.20 -32.63 -18.53
C ILE A 348 -2.20 -31.47 -18.40
N ALA A 349 -2.78 -31.00 -19.51
CA ALA A 349 -3.77 -29.92 -19.48
C ALA A 349 -5.01 -30.31 -18.66
N VAL A 350 -5.53 -31.54 -18.86
CA VAL A 350 -6.67 -32.08 -18.10
C VAL A 350 -6.31 -32.21 -16.62
N ALA A 351 -5.11 -32.70 -16.28
CA ALA A 351 -4.66 -32.80 -14.89
C ALA A 351 -4.55 -31.42 -14.22
N VAL A 352 -3.99 -30.43 -14.89
CA VAL A 352 -3.89 -29.05 -14.38
C VAL A 352 -5.29 -28.46 -14.16
N ILE A 353 -6.20 -28.61 -15.13
CA ILE A 353 -7.58 -28.13 -14.99
C ILE A 353 -8.27 -28.81 -13.82
N ALA A 354 -8.11 -30.14 -13.67
CA ALA A 354 -8.69 -30.90 -12.58
C ALA A 354 -8.16 -30.42 -11.21
N VAL A 355 -6.84 -30.21 -11.08
CA VAL A 355 -6.23 -29.66 -9.86
C VAL A 355 -6.77 -28.25 -9.57
N CYS A 356 -6.86 -27.38 -10.55
CA CYS A 356 -7.42 -26.03 -10.39
C CYS A 356 -8.89 -26.09 -9.95
N MET A 357 -9.71 -26.98 -10.51
CA MET A 357 -11.10 -27.17 -10.10
C MET A 357 -11.22 -27.68 -8.67
N VAL A 358 -10.41 -28.68 -8.27
CA VAL A 358 -10.39 -29.19 -6.90
C VAL A 358 -9.97 -28.09 -5.91
N MET A 359 -8.95 -27.33 -6.22
CA MET A 359 -8.51 -26.20 -5.38
C MET A 359 -9.59 -25.12 -5.27
N ALA A 360 -10.29 -24.80 -6.34
CA ALA A 360 -11.41 -23.87 -6.35
C ALA A 360 -12.57 -24.39 -5.46
N LEU A 361 -12.96 -25.65 -5.59
CA LEU A 361 -14.01 -26.28 -4.78
C LEU A 361 -13.63 -26.29 -3.28
N ILE A 362 -12.39 -26.63 -2.95
CA ILE A 362 -11.90 -26.60 -1.56
C ILE A 362 -11.95 -25.15 -1.02
N SER A 363 -11.56 -24.17 -1.82
CA SER A 363 -11.58 -22.76 -1.42
C SER A 363 -13.00 -22.23 -1.25
N MET A 364 -13.92 -22.69 -2.07
CA MET A 364 -15.34 -22.28 -2.05
C MET A 364 -16.22 -23.11 -1.12
N ARG A 365 -15.69 -24.16 -0.47
CA ARG A 365 -16.50 -25.09 0.35
C ARG A 365 -17.42 -24.40 1.36
N HIS A 366 -16.90 -23.39 2.07
CA HIS A 366 -17.70 -22.65 3.06
C HIS A 366 -18.75 -21.79 2.40
N VAL A 367 -18.47 -21.19 1.23
CA VAL A 367 -19.45 -20.45 0.45
C VAL A 367 -20.57 -21.38 0.00
N ILE A 368 -20.23 -22.56 -0.52
CA ILE A 368 -21.21 -23.57 -0.98
C ILE A 368 -22.07 -24.04 0.18
N ILE A 369 -21.49 -24.38 1.33
CA ILE A 369 -22.21 -24.80 2.52
C ILE A 369 -23.20 -23.72 2.99
N ASN A 370 -22.75 -22.46 3.09
CA ASN A 370 -23.61 -21.37 3.52
C ASN A 370 -24.68 -20.99 2.47
N LEU A 371 -24.41 -21.20 1.19
CA LEU A 371 -25.41 -21.07 0.12
C LEU A 371 -26.53 -22.09 0.30
N LEU A 372 -26.18 -23.36 0.57
CA LEU A 372 -27.16 -24.44 0.81
C LEU A 372 -27.99 -24.18 2.08
N HIS A 373 -27.44 -23.53 3.08
CA HIS A 373 -28.15 -23.17 4.32
C HIS A 373 -28.92 -21.83 4.22
N GLY A 374 -28.86 -21.14 3.08
CA GLY A 374 -29.57 -19.86 2.88
C GLY A 374 -29.00 -18.68 3.72
N ASN A 375 -27.76 -18.76 4.17
CA ASN A 375 -27.12 -17.70 4.96
C ASN A 375 -26.68 -16.52 4.07
N SER A 376 -27.58 -15.59 3.78
CA SER A 376 -27.35 -14.47 2.86
C SER A 376 -26.25 -13.51 3.31
N GLY A 377 -26.03 -13.33 4.60
CA GLY A 377 -24.99 -12.45 5.17
C GLY A 377 -23.59 -13.07 5.23
N TYR A 378 -23.42 -14.34 4.83
CA TYR A 378 -22.11 -14.98 4.92
C TYR A 378 -21.06 -14.28 4.07
N GLY A 379 -19.89 -14.00 4.68
CA GLY A 379 -18.71 -13.45 4.00
C GLY A 379 -18.79 -11.96 3.68
N GLY A 380 -19.83 -11.26 4.16
CA GLY A 380 -19.97 -9.81 4.02
C GLY A 380 -19.08 -9.05 5.02
N ASP A 381 -18.61 -7.90 4.60
CA ASP A 381 -17.93 -6.92 5.46
C ASP A 381 -18.96 -5.91 5.98
N THR A 382 -19.22 -5.93 7.28
CA THR A 382 -20.25 -5.10 7.93
C THR A 382 -20.01 -3.59 7.78
N ARG A 383 -18.79 -3.17 7.45
CA ARG A 383 -18.49 -1.77 7.13
C ARG A 383 -19.19 -1.27 5.86
N GLY A 384 -19.49 -2.18 4.93
CA GLY A 384 -20.29 -1.89 3.73
C GLY A 384 -21.82 -1.87 3.97
N GLY A 385 -22.31 -2.09 5.19
CA GLY A 385 -23.73 -2.13 5.52
C GLY A 385 -24.33 -3.53 5.40
N ASN A 386 -25.48 -3.66 4.72
CA ASN A 386 -26.15 -4.96 4.49
C ASN A 386 -25.44 -5.75 3.37
N THR A 387 -24.31 -6.37 3.71
CA THR A 387 -23.43 -7.08 2.78
C THR A 387 -23.48 -8.59 2.99
N GLY A 388 -23.10 -9.36 1.97
CA GLY A 388 -22.99 -10.82 2.07
C GLY A 388 -22.76 -11.46 0.70
N ILE A 389 -21.73 -12.30 0.60
CA ILE A 389 -21.35 -12.98 -0.65
C ILE A 389 -22.53 -13.80 -1.20
N ILE A 390 -23.22 -14.53 -0.33
CA ILE A 390 -24.35 -15.38 -0.74
C ILE A 390 -25.52 -14.54 -1.25
N GLY A 391 -25.91 -13.50 -0.52
CA GLY A 391 -26.98 -12.60 -0.92
C GLY A 391 -26.68 -11.92 -2.26
N GLN A 392 -25.43 -11.50 -2.45
CA GLN A 392 -25.01 -10.85 -3.68
C GLN A 392 -24.98 -11.82 -4.87
N LEU A 393 -24.52 -13.07 -4.69
CA LEU A 393 -24.58 -14.11 -5.71
C LEU A 393 -26.02 -14.39 -6.16
N VAL A 394 -26.95 -14.49 -5.19
CA VAL A 394 -28.38 -14.66 -5.49
C VAL A 394 -28.93 -13.46 -6.27
N SER A 395 -28.53 -12.23 -5.91
CA SER A 395 -28.91 -11.01 -6.64
C SER A 395 -28.40 -11.03 -8.09
N ILE A 396 -27.13 -11.44 -8.31
CA ILE A 396 -26.55 -11.59 -9.66
C ILE A 396 -27.35 -12.60 -10.49
N ILE A 397 -27.67 -13.75 -9.91
CA ILE A 397 -28.42 -14.82 -10.62
C ILE A 397 -29.83 -14.34 -10.98
N LYS A 398 -30.49 -13.57 -10.12
CA LYS A 398 -31.83 -13.01 -10.39
C LYS A 398 -31.81 -11.88 -11.42
N HIS A 399 -30.74 -11.08 -11.47
CA HIS A 399 -30.63 -9.90 -12.32
C HIS A 399 -29.33 -9.85 -13.13
N PRO A 400 -29.01 -10.88 -13.95
CA PRO A 400 -27.69 -11.01 -14.59
C PRO A 400 -27.37 -9.88 -15.58
N ILE A 401 -28.36 -9.42 -16.33
CA ILE A 401 -28.15 -8.34 -17.32
C ILE A 401 -27.88 -7.00 -16.62
N ALA A 402 -28.60 -6.70 -15.54
CA ALA A 402 -28.39 -5.49 -14.75
C ALA A 402 -26.98 -5.50 -14.13
N PHE A 403 -26.56 -6.65 -13.57
CA PHE A 403 -25.20 -6.83 -13.05
C PHE A 403 -24.13 -6.60 -14.13
N ILE A 404 -24.26 -7.23 -15.30
CA ILE A 404 -23.26 -7.08 -16.38
C ILE A 404 -23.17 -5.61 -16.83
N LYS A 405 -24.30 -4.93 -17.02
CA LYS A 405 -24.30 -3.50 -17.41
C LYS A 405 -23.62 -2.65 -16.35
N MET A 406 -23.97 -2.81 -15.08
CA MET A 406 -23.37 -2.10 -13.96
C MET A 406 -21.87 -2.39 -13.87
N PHE A 407 -21.47 -3.67 -13.92
CA PHE A 407 -20.08 -4.10 -13.78
C PHE A 407 -19.19 -3.52 -14.87
N ILE A 408 -19.64 -3.55 -16.15
CA ILE A 408 -18.93 -2.95 -17.27
C ILE A 408 -18.86 -1.43 -17.10
N HIS A 409 -19.98 -0.78 -16.75
CA HIS A 409 -20.01 0.66 -16.52
C HIS A 409 -19.00 1.08 -15.46
N GLU A 410 -19.03 0.42 -14.31
CA GLU A 410 -18.15 0.72 -13.18
C GLU A 410 -16.66 0.55 -13.49
N ILE A 411 -16.26 -0.50 -14.22
CA ILE A 411 -14.86 -0.71 -14.62
C ILE A 411 -14.36 0.39 -15.58
N PHE A 412 -15.19 0.78 -16.56
CA PHE A 412 -14.75 1.73 -17.58
C PHE A 412 -14.90 3.20 -17.21
N THR A 413 -15.80 3.55 -16.31
CA THR A 413 -15.98 4.93 -15.85
C THR A 413 -15.01 5.34 -14.75
N PHE A 414 -14.33 4.37 -14.12
CA PHE A 414 -13.49 4.59 -12.94
C PHE A 414 -14.21 5.28 -11.78
N ASP A 415 -15.54 5.22 -11.75
CA ASP A 415 -16.36 5.84 -10.70
C ASP A 415 -16.17 5.17 -9.33
N ASN A 416 -15.64 3.95 -9.33
CA ASN A 416 -15.39 3.13 -8.15
C ASN A 416 -14.24 3.59 -7.25
N PHE A 417 -13.44 4.54 -7.70
CA PHE A 417 -12.40 5.11 -6.85
C PHE A 417 -12.93 6.17 -5.88
N ARG A 418 -14.24 6.13 -5.62
CA ARG A 418 -14.91 7.00 -4.66
C ARG A 418 -14.55 6.57 -3.24
N ASN A 419 -14.35 7.56 -2.37
CA ASN A 419 -14.21 7.30 -0.94
C ASN A 419 -15.51 6.75 -0.35
N PHE A 420 -15.37 5.97 0.70
CA PHE A 420 -16.45 5.49 1.54
C PHE A 420 -17.51 6.58 1.78
N GLY A 421 -18.72 6.34 1.30
CA GLY A 421 -19.87 7.19 1.56
C GLY A 421 -19.92 8.56 0.87
N ASP A 422 -18.85 8.99 0.20
CA ASP A 422 -18.85 10.27 -0.52
C ASP A 422 -18.93 10.04 -2.04
N LYS A 423 -20.15 9.92 -2.53
CA LYS A 423 -20.46 9.71 -3.96
C LYS A 423 -20.07 10.91 -4.86
N THR A 424 -19.68 12.05 -4.26
CA THR A 424 -19.43 13.30 -5.01
C THR A 424 -17.96 13.54 -5.34
N LYS A 425 -17.04 12.83 -4.68
CA LYS A 425 -15.59 13.02 -4.87
C LYS A 425 -14.99 11.90 -5.69
N ASN A 426 -15.05 12.03 -7.00
CA ASN A 426 -14.24 11.21 -7.89
C ASN A 426 -12.76 11.52 -7.62
N GLN A 427 -12.08 10.55 -7.02
CA GLN A 427 -10.65 10.69 -6.81
C GLN A 427 -9.93 10.27 -8.08
N PHE A 428 -9.20 11.19 -8.67
CA PHE A 428 -8.43 10.90 -9.86
C PHE A 428 -7.41 9.79 -9.58
N LEU A 429 -7.45 8.73 -10.37
CA LEU A 429 -6.70 7.49 -10.17
C LEU A 429 -5.20 7.69 -9.82
N PRO A 430 -4.44 8.56 -10.49
CA PRO A 430 -3.03 8.79 -10.15
C PRO A 430 -2.80 9.31 -8.74
N SER A 431 -3.64 10.22 -8.25
CA SER A 431 -3.54 10.74 -6.88
C SER A 431 -3.74 9.62 -5.86
N ASN A 432 -4.68 8.73 -6.08
CA ASN A 432 -4.96 7.62 -5.19
C ASN A 432 -3.90 6.52 -5.22
N LEU A 433 -3.31 6.27 -6.39
CA LEU A 433 -2.22 5.30 -6.51
C LEU A 433 -0.94 5.78 -5.83
N MET A 434 -0.64 7.06 -5.93
CA MET A 434 0.69 7.56 -5.62
C MET A 434 0.77 8.45 -4.37
N PHE A 435 -0.32 9.09 -3.94
CA PHE A 435 -0.29 10.16 -2.97
C PHE A 435 -1.05 9.91 -1.66
N LEU A 436 -1.19 8.67 -1.22
CA LEU A 436 -1.69 8.36 0.12
C LEU A 436 -3.10 8.90 0.45
N ASN A 437 -3.85 9.24 -0.58
CA ASN A 437 -5.13 9.91 -0.44
C ASN A 437 -6.12 9.20 0.49
N LEU A 438 -6.04 7.87 0.51
CA LEU A 438 -6.95 6.98 1.24
C LEU A 438 -6.57 6.74 2.71
N TYR A 439 -5.47 7.30 3.18
CA TYR A 439 -4.97 7.00 4.52
C TYR A 439 -5.23 8.11 5.55
N GLY A 440 -6.08 9.08 5.22
CA GLY A 440 -6.42 10.16 6.16
C GLY A 440 -5.30 11.17 6.45
N LEU A 441 -4.16 11.06 5.76
CA LEU A 441 -3.00 11.93 5.96
C LEU A 441 -3.05 13.24 5.17
N GLY A 442 -4.16 13.49 4.51
CA GLY A 442 -4.35 14.64 3.63
C GLY A 442 -4.11 14.31 2.16
N MET A 443 -4.67 15.15 1.31
CA MET A 443 -4.62 15.00 -0.14
C MET A 443 -3.67 16.03 -0.72
N LEU A 444 -2.76 15.59 -1.59
CA LEU A 444 -2.14 16.51 -2.52
C LEU A 444 -3.23 17.01 -3.48
N LYS A 445 -3.20 18.29 -3.78
CA LYS A 445 -4.12 18.88 -4.77
C LYS A 445 -3.97 18.17 -6.11
N ASP A 446 -5.06 18.00 -6.84
CA ASP A 446 -5.12 17.28 -8.13
C ASP A 446 -4.11 17.78 -9.17
N ALA A 447 -3.68 19.04 -9.07
CA ALA A 447 -2.63 19.61 -9.91
C ALA A 447 -1.35 18.75 -9.99
N TRP A 448 -0.98 18.05 -8.90
CA TRP A 448 0.18 17.18 -8.90
C TRP A 448 0.00 15.93 -9.74
N SER A 449 -1.23 15.48 -9.92
CA SER A 449 -1.57 14.35 -10.81
C SER A 449 -1.19 14.67 -12.26
N PHE A 450 -1.34 15.90 -12.70
CA PHE A 450 -0.97 16.32 -14.05
C PHE A 450 0.54 16.28 -14.32
N VAL A 451 1.36 16.48 -13.31
CA VAL A 451 2.83 16.32 -13.43
C VAL A 451 3.20 14.85 -13.53
N LEU A 452 2.51 14.00 -12.78
CA LEU A 452 2.82 12.58 -12.68
C LEU A 452 2.41 11.77 -13.89
N LEU A 453 1.24 12.06 -14.47
CA LEU A 453 0.76 11.37 -15.67
C LEU A 453 1.75 11.41 -16.84
N PRO A 454 2.30 12.57 -17.23
CA PRO A 454 3.32 12.61 -18.28
C PRO A 454 4.57 11.78 -17.93
N VAL A 455 5.02 11.79 -16.66
CA VAL A 455 6.18 10.99 -16.23
C VAL A 455 5.89 9.51 -16.34
N LEU A 456 4.72 9.04 -15.90
CA LEU A 456 4.32 7.64 -16.04
C LEU A 456 4.14 7.23 -17.51
N ALA A 457 3.45 8.07 -18.30
CA ALA A 457 3.28 7.81 -19.72
C ALA A 457 4.64 7.72 -20.42
N MET A 458 5.55 8.61 -20.10
CA MET A 458 6.92 8.59 -20.61
C MET A 458 7.62 7.29 -20.25
N LEU A 459 7.57 6.84 -18.99
CA LEU A 459 8.18 5.59 -18.53
C LEU A 459 7.57 4.34 -19.15
N PHE A 460 6.25 4.33 -19.37
CA PHE A 460 5.53 3.17 -19.92
C PHE A 460 5.72 3.04 -21.43
N LEU A 461 5.68 4.17 -22.14
CA LEU A 461 5.61 4.19 -23.60
C LEU A 461 6.96 4.38 -24.28
N THR A 462 7.99 4.85 -23.57
CA THR A 462 9.27 5.18 -24.17
C THR A 462 10.37 4.21 -23.74
N ASN A 463 11.40 4.09 -24.60
CA ASN A 463 12.59 3.30 -24.32
C ASN A 463 13.82 4.21 -24.28
N THR A 464 14.78 3.86 -23.40
CA THR A 464 16.15 4.41 -23.46
C THR A 464 16.96 3.67 -24.53
N ASP A 465 18.08 4.26 -24.95
CA ASP A 465 18.95 3.67 -25.99
C ASP A 465 19.38 2.22 -25.69
N ASP A 466 19.55 1.85 -24.43
CA ASP A 466 19.91 0.48 -24.02
C ASP A 466 18.77 -0.54 -24.18
N GLU A 467 17.53 -0.08 -24.38
CA GLU A 467 16.32 -0.90 -24.45
C GLU A 467 15.76 -1.03 -25.89
N GLN A 468 16.56 -0.66 -26.91
CA GLN A 468 16.10 -0.59 -28.30
C GLN A 468 15.64 -1.94 -28.87
N ASN A 469 16.17 -3.04 -28.36
CA ASN A 469 15.81 -4.37 -28.85
C ASN A 469 14.61 -4.94 -28.12
N GLU A 470 13.46 -4.97 -28.77
CA GLU A 470 12.29 -5.71 -28.28
C GLU A 470 12.65 -7.18 -28.04
N PRO A 471 12.10 -7.80 -26.99
CA PRO A 471 12.15 -9.26 -26.87
C PRO A 471 11.54 -9.93 -28.11
N LYS A 472 12.14 -10.99 -28.60
CA LYS A 472 11.66 -11.72 -29.78
C LYS A 472 10.17 -12.14 -29.69
N ASN A 473 9.68 -12.37 -28.45
CA ASN A 473 8.31 -12.77 -28.15
C ASN A 473 7.44 -11.64 -27.56
N ILE A 474 7.73 -10.38 -27.90
CA ILE A 474 7.01 -9.22 -27.35
C ILE A 474 5.48 -9.32 -27.49
N LYS A 475 4.97 -9.93 -28.57
CA LYS A 475 3.53 -10.16 -28.75
C LYS A 475 2.95 -11.05 -27.63
N THR A 476 3.64 -12.15 -27.32
CA THR A 476 3.23 -13.05 -26.22
C THR A 476 3.29 -12.33 -24.88
N ILE A 477 4.37 -11.57 -24.62
CA ILE A 477 4.54 -10.77 -23.41
C ILE A 477 3.38 -9.79 -23.25
N ARG A 478 3.04 -9.03 -24.28
CA ARG A 478 1.93 -8.06 -24.25
C ARG A 478 0.58 -8.73 -23.99
N VAL A 479 0.28 -9.81 -24.71
CA VAL A 479 -1.01 -10.50 -24.59
C VAL A 479 -1.17 -11.12 -23.21
N VAL A 480 -0.17 -11.84 -22.72
CA VAL A 480 -0.25 -12.54 -21.43
C VAL A 480 -0.31 -11.55 -20.26
N ASN A 481 0.49 -10.49 -20.29
CA ASN A 481 0.40 -9.45 -19.28
C ASN A 481 -0.94 -8.70 -19.37
N GLY A 482 -1.43 -8.40 -20.56
CA GLY A 482 -2.74 -7.75 -20.75
C GLY A 482 -3.89 -8.57 -20.18
N ILE A 483 -3.94 -9.86 -20.46
CA ILE A 483 -4.93 -10.78 -19.89
C ILE A 483 -4.80 -10.82 -18.35
N THR A 484 -3.58 -10.94 -17.85
CA THR A 484 -3.30 -10.97 -16.41
C THR A 484 -3.84 -9.70 -15.72
N VAL A 485 -3.54 -8.53 -16.28
CA VAL A 485 -3.99 -7.23 -15.73
C VAL A 485 -5.51 -7.14 -15.75
N VAL A 486 -6.14 -7.39 -16.91
CA VAL A 486 -7.60 -7.27 -17.06
C VAL A 486 -8.33 -8.23 -16.14
N CYS A 487 -7.90 -9.50 -16.08
CA CYS A 487 -8.54 -10.50 -15.21
C CYS A 487 -8.35 -10.15 -13.71
N SER A 488 -7.15 -9.71 -13.30
CA SER A 488 -6.91 -9.32 -11.91
C SER A 488 -7.72 -8.09 -11.52
N MET A 489 -7.80 -7.08 -12.40
CA MET A 489 -8.66 -5.92 -12.19
C MET A 489 -10.12 -6.33 -12.05
N ALA A 490 -10.65 -7.13 -12.97
CA ALA A 490 -12.03 -7.62 -12.91
C ALA A 490 -12.31 -8.37 -11.59
N LEU A 491 -11.38 -9.21 -11.13
CA LEU A 491 -11.53 -9.92 -9.86
C LEU A 491 -11.50 -8.98 -8.64
N VAL A 492 -10.75 -7.88 -8.67
CA VAL A 492 -10.80 -6.88 -7.59
C VAL A 492 -12.20 -6.27 -7.51
N TRP A 493 -12.77 -5.79 -8.64
CA TRP A 493 -14.13 -5.25 -8.66
C TRP A 493 -15.16 -6.29 -8.23
N LEU A 494 -15.07 -7.51 -8.74
CA LEU A 494 -15.98 -8.58 -8.37
C LEU A 494 -15.90 -8.91 -6.88
N ALA A 495 -14.71 -9.02 -6.31
CA ALA A 495 -14.53 -9.30 -4.90
C ALA A 495 -15.13 -8.20 -4.00
N MET A 496 -14.95 -6.93 -4.37
CA MET A 496 -15.54 -5.81 -3.63
C MET A 496 -17.06 -5.77 -3.79
N TYR A 497 -17.59 -6.08 -4.98
CA TYR A 497 -19.04 -6.21 -5.17
C TYR A 497 -19.64 -7.32 -4.31
N LEU A 498 -18.98 -8.48 -4.24
CA LEU A 498 -19.49 -9.64 -3.50
C LEU A 498 -19.40 -9.48 -1.98
N ALA A 499 -18.30 -8.89 -1.47
CA ALA A 499 -18.01 -8.91 -0.03
C ALA A 499 -18.27 -7.58 0.67
N PHE A 500 -18.17 -6.46 -0.02
CA PHE A 500 -18.18 -5.13 0.57
C PHE A 500 -19.38 -4.26 0.17
N THR A 501 -19.91 -4.46 -1.02
CA THR A 501 -21.03 -3.68 -1.54
C THR A 501 -22.38 -4.19 -0.98
N PRO A 502 -23.33 -3.32 -0.63
CA PRO A 502 -24.66 -3.74 -0.18
C PRO A 502 -25.34 -4.67 -1.19
N ILE A 503 -26.10 -5.65 -0.69
CA ILE A 503 -26.77 -6.65 -1.53
C ILE A 503 -27.74 -5.97 -2.50
N GLY A 504 -27.55 -6.22 -3.80
CA GLY A 504 -28.40 -5.69 -4.86
C GLY A 504 -28.14 -4.22 -5.24
N ALA A 505 -27.05 -3.63 -4.76
CA ALA A 505 -26.68 -2.26 -5.12
C ALA A 505 -26.38 -2.11 -6.63
N ASP A 506 -26.65 -0.94 -7.16
CA ASP A 506 -26.46 -0.54 -8.57
C ASP A 506 -25.07 0.04 -8.87
N ALA A 507 -24.18 0.07 -7.87
CA ALA A 507 -22.79 0.52 -7.98
C ALA A 507 -21.88 -0.36 -7.10
N ILE A 508 -20.57 -0.41 -7.40
CA ILE A 508 -19.59 -1.15 -6.60
C ILE A 508 -18.95 -0.20 -5.59
N GLU A 509 -18.85 -0.62 -4.34
CA GLU A 509 -18.22 0.18 -3.27
C GLU A 509 -16.93 -0.44 -2.77
N GLY A 510 -16.08 0.39 -2.15
CA GLY A 510 -14.88 -0.05 -1.42
C GLY A 510 -13.65 -0.38 -2.28
N VAL A 511 -13.70 -0.22 -3.60
CA VAL A 511 -12.52 -0.40 -4.46
C VAL A 511 -11.49 0.68 -4.15
N GLN A 512 -10.26 0.26 -3.88
CA GLN A 512 -9.16 1.17 -3.56
C GLN A 512 -8.07 1.08 -4.63
N ALA A 513 -7.57 2.22 -5.08
CA ALA A 513 -6.54 2.30 -6.11
C ALA A 513 -5.26 1.51 -5.75
N ARG A 514 -4.90 1.40 -4.46
CA ARG A 514 -3.75 0.63 -3.99
C ARG A 514 -3.79 -0.86 -4.39
N TYR A 515 -4.98 -1.41 -4.63
CA TYR A 515 -5.09 -2.82 -5.07
C TYR A 515 -4.55 -3.06 -6.47
N PHE A 516 -4.38 -2.00 -7.27
CA PHE A 516 -3.86 -2.09 -8.64
C PHE A 516 -2.35 -1.83 -8.73
N ILE A 517 -1.70 -1.35 -7.65
CA ILE A 517 -0.27 -1.06 -7.64
C ILE A 517 0.58 -2.27 -8.06
N PRO A 518 0.34 -3.50 -7.57
CA PRO A 518 1.10 -4.66 -7.99
C PRO A 518 0.96 -4.99 -9.49
N LEU A 519 -0.08 -4.48 -10.15
CA LEU A 519 -0.35 -4.73 -11.58
C LEU A 519 0.30 -3.68 -12.50
N LEU A 520 0.92 -2.62 -11.96
CA LEU A 520 1.51 -1.54 -12.76
C LEU A 520 2.66 -2.01 -13.64
N LEU A 521 3.52 -2.90 -13.13
CA LEU A 521 4.64 -3.43 -13.91
C LEU A 521 4.17 -4.32 -15.07
N PRO A 522 3.28 -5.32 -14.88
CA PRO A 522 2.71 -6.08 -16.02
C PRO A 522 1.88 -5.20 -16.97
N ALA A 523 1.19 -4.16 -16.47
CA ALA A 523 0.52 -3.18 -17.32
C ALA A 523 1.52 -2.44 -18.23
N ALA A 524 2.66 -2.02 -17.69
CA ALA A 524 3.72 -1.39 -18.45
C ALA A 524 4.31 -2.34 -19.51
N TYR A 525 4.48 -3.62 -19.18
CA TYR A 525 4.92 -4.63 -20.17
C TYR A 525 3.88 -4.85 -21.29
N THR A 526 2.58 -4.71 -21.00
CA THR A 526 1.51 -4.74 -22.01
C THR A 526 1.62 -3.57 -22.97
N LEU A 527 1.92 -2.38 -22.47
CA LEU A 527 2.01 -1.13 -23.23
C LEU A 527 3.38 -0.90 -23.89
N TRP A 528 4.37 -1.72 -23.57
CA TRP A 528 5.72 -1.57 -24.10
C TRP A 528 5.75 -1.61 -25.62
N ASN A 529 6.39 -0.62 -26.23
CA ASN A 529 6.63 -0.55 -27.68
C ASN A 529 7.97 0.18 -27.97
N ASN A 530 8.54 -0.06 -29.15
CA ASN A 530 9.77 0.60 -29.61
C ASN A 530 9.53 1.77 -30.57
N ARG A 531 8.26 2.17 -30.79
CA ARG A 531 7.91 3.22 -31.76
C ARG A 531 8.21 4.62 -31.21
N ILE A 532 8.12 4.77 -29.88
CA ILE A 532 8.36 6.04 -29.21
C ILE A 532 9.74 5.99 -28.57
N GLN A 533 10.68 6.71 -29.15
CA GLN A 533 12.06 6.80 -28.66
C GLN A 533 12.31 8.18 -28.03
N ILE A 534 13.07 8.18 -26.95
CA ILE A 534 13.47 9.41 -26.28
C ILE A 534 14.76 9.93 -26.95
N LYS A 535 14.69 11.17 -27.42
CA LYS A 535 15.88 11.87 -27.99
C LYS A 535 16.76 12.53 -26.94
N VAL A 536 16.37 12.47 -25.68
CA VAL A 536 17.16 13.02 -24.56
C VAL A 536 18.21 12.02 -24.13
N SER A 537 19.42 12.46 -23.78
CA SER A 537 20.45 11.58 -23.27
C SER A 537 19.97 10.76 -22.07
N LYS A 538 20.41 9.50 -21.96
CA LYS A 538 20.06 8.60 -20.85
C LYS A 538 20.28 9.25 -19.48
N GLN A 539 21.38 10.00 -19.34
CA GLN A 539 21.70 10.72 -18.10
C GLN A 539 20.59 11.73 -17.74
N ARG A 540 20.24 12.62 -18.67
CA ARG A 540 19.18 13.64 -18.43
C ARG A 540 17.84 12.98 -18.17
N TYR A 541 17.53 11.91 -18.89
CA TYR A 541 16.30 11.16 -18.69
C TYR A 541 16.17 10.60 -17.27
N TYR A 542 17.22 9.95 -16.76
CA TYR A 542 17.26 9.45 -15.39
C TYR A 542 17.14 10.58 -14.37
N GLN A 543 17.84 11.70 -14.58
CA GLN A 543 17.76 12.88 -13.70
C GLN A 543 16.35 13.46 -13.66
N ILE A 544 15.68 13.60 -14.81
CA ILE A 544 14.31 14.12 -14.87
C ILE A 544 13.34 13.19 -14.13
N VAL A 545 13.39 11.89 -14.39
CA VAL A 545 12.46 10.93 -13.80
C VAL A 545 12.66 10.78 -12.29
N LEU A 546 13.91 10.59 -11.85
CA LEU A 546 14.22 10.45 -10.42
C LEU A 546 14.07 11.77 -9.67
N GLY A 547 14.35 12.90 -10.31
CA GLY A 547 14.10 14.24 -9.77
C GLY A 547 12.60 14.52 -9.58
N ALA A 548 11.76 14.12 -10.54
CA ALA A 548 10.31 14.19 -10.43
C ALA A 548 9.81 13.29 -9.28
N ALA A 549 10.30 12.05 -9.17
CA ALA A 549 9.96 11.15 -8.07
C ALA A 549 10.35 11.74 -6.70
N LEU A 550 11.55 12.34 -6.60
CA LEU A 550 12.02 13.01 -5.38
C LEU A 550 11.14 14.22 -5.01
N ALA A 551 10.81 15.06 -5.99
CA ALA A 551 9.97 16.24 -5.77
C ALA A 551 8.56 15.83 -5.31
N LEU A 552 7.96 14.86 -5.99
CA LEU A 552 6.61 14.37 -5.67
C LEU A 552 6.55 13.71 -4.28
N ALA A 553 7.50 12.85 -3.95
CA ALA A 553 7.59 12.24 -2.63
C ALA A 553 7.89 13.28 -1.55
N GLY A 554 8.80 14.22 -1.83
CA GLY A 554 9.12 15.32 -0.94
C GLY A 554 7.89 16.17 -0.59
N VAL A 555 7.15 16.62 -1.59
CA VAL A 555 5.92 17.41 -1.36
C VAL A 555 4.86 16.57 -0.62
N CYS A 556 4.66 15.31 -1.03
CA CYS A 556 3.71 14.42 -0.39
C CYS A 556 4.00 14.25 1.11
N PHE A 557 5.19 13.82 1.47
CA PHE A 557 5.53 13.55 2.88
C PHE A 557 5.67 14.83 3.71
N TYR A 558 6.16 15.92 3.11
CA TYR A 558 6.21 17.20 3.81
C TYR A 558 4.81 17.65 4.22
N GLN A 559 3.86 17.69 3.31
CA GLN A 559 2.51 18.17 3.56
C GLN A 559 1.73 17.25 4.50
N THR A 560 1.86 15.93 4.33
CA THR A 560 1.04 14.97 5.07
C THR A 560 1.59 14.64 6.46
N LEU A 561 2.90 14.63 6.63
CA LEU A 561 3.53 14.16 7.87
C LEU A 561 4.38 15.21 8.57
N ILE A 562 5.25 15.90 7.84
CA ILE A 562 6.29 16.74 8.44
C ILE A 562 5.76 18.12 8.84
N LEU A 563 4.90 18.71 8.01
CA LEU A 563 4.38 20.06 8.23
C LEU A 563 3.68 20.20 9.58
N GLY A 564 2.99 19.15 10.04
CA GLY A 564 2.30 19.13 11.33
C GLY A 564 3.20 18.98 12.55
N ARG A 565 4.41 18.49 12.41
CA ARG A 565 5.32 18.20 13.53
C ARG A 565 6.10 19.44 13.94
N LEU A 566 6.30 19.58 15.25
CA LEU A 566 6.91 20.74 15.89
C LEU A 566 8.14 20.38 16.73
N MET A 567 8.61 19.14 16.64
CA MET A 567 9.74 18.63 17.41
C MET A 567 10.93 18.24 16.52
#